data_6c760d3a1b810f5b2f16a3dd6fc73697
#
_entry.id   6c760d3a1b810f5b2f16a3dd6fc73697
#
_cell.length_a   1.000
_cell.length_b   1.000
_cell.length_c   1.000
_cell.angle_alpha   90.00
_cell.angle_beta   90.00
_cell.angle_gamma   90.00
#
_symmetry.space_group_name_H-M   'P 1'
#
loop_
_entity.id
_entity.type
_entity.pdbx_description
1 polymer ?
#
loop_
_entity_poly.entity_id
_entity_poly.type
_entity_poly.pdbx_seq_one_letter_code
_entity_poly.pdbx_strand_id
1 'polypeptide(L)'
;MKDQIIITLGREHGSGGHYIADMIARELGIKLYDKDSIESEIVSEGYSEELIRRMDEKPVNFFASRRIGRFSNSLEVNVAEKTFDMIRAKAASGESFLLIGRCGEQVLKDDPHRVSLFIGGDPHAKLCRVMEKKGLSAEEAIEEIRTVDHQRKAYHNYYCEMKWGDARAYDLTVKSDVLGMEGTAEMLIRYIRAFQEKD
;
A
#
# COMPACT_ATOMS: atom_id res chain seq x y z
N MET A 1 24.65 10.46 -0.74
CA MET A 1 23.23 10.37 -1.18
C MET A 1 22.96 8.91 -1.54
N LYS A 2 21.90 8.33 -1.03
CA LYS A 2 21.54 6.93 -1.37
C LYS A 2 21.11 6.88 -2.84
N ASP A 3 21.68 5.97 -3.61
CA ASP A 3 21.35 5.85 -5.05
C ASP A 3 19.97 5.23 -5.29
N GLN A 4 19.49 4.40 -4.36
CA GLN A 4 18.17 3.77 -4.39
C GLN A 4 17.24 4.39 -3.34
N ILE A 5 15.98 4.58 -3.68
CA ILE A 5 14.90 4.93 -2.75
C ILE A 5 13.68 4.04 -2.98
N ILE A 6 13.18 3.46 -1.91
CA ILE A 6 11.97 2.65 -1.91
C ILE A 6 10.98 3.29 -0.95
N ILE A 7 9.80 3.64 -1.44
CA ILE A 7 8.75 4.25 -0.64
C ILE A 7 7.61 3.24 -0.52
N THR A 8 7.24 2.88 0.71
CA THR A 8 6.06 2.07 0.97
C THR A 8 4.97 2.94 1.59
N LEU A 9 3.75 2.90 1.05
CA LEU A 9 2.68 3.81 1.42
C LEU A 9 1.40 3.05 1.79
N GLY A 10 1.09 3.00 3.09
CA GLY A 10 -0.21 2.63 3.61
C GLY A 10 -1.20 3.80 3.56
N ARG A 11 -2.50 3.54 3.44
CA ARG A 11 -3.49 4.63 3.34
C ARG A 11 -4.89 4.17 3.72
N GLU A 12 -5.66 5.09 4.31
CA GLU A 12 -7.11 4.95 4.47
C GLU A 12 -7.84 5.23 3.15
N HIS A 13 -9.06 4.66 3.00
CA HIS A 13 -9.92 4.96 1.85
C HIS A 13 -10.45 6.40 1.96
N GLY A 14 -10.45 7.12 0.83
CA GLY A 14 -10.82 8.54 0.81
C GLY A 14 -9.76 9.51 1.34
N SER A 15 -8.61 9.04 1.85
CA SER A 15 -7.53 9.91 2.33
C SER A 15 -6.78 10.69 1.23
N GLY A 16 -7.03 10.38 -0.05
CA GLY A 16 -6.23 10.94 -1.16
C GLY A 16 -4.86 10.29 -1.34
N GLY A 17 -4.55 9.23 -0.59
CA GLY A 17 -3.22 8.62 -0.57
C GLY A 17 -2.72 8.13 -1.93
N HIS A 18 -3.59 7.67 -2.85
CA HIS A 18 -3.17 7.29 -4.20
C HIS A 18 -2.74 8.51 -5.04
N TYR A 19 -3.51 9.61 -4.97
CA TYR A 19 -3.17 10.86 -5.64
C TYR A 19 -1.84 11.44 -5.13
N ILE A 20 -1.64 11.44 -3.81
CA ILE A 20 -0.39 11.87 -3.18
C ILE A 20 0.78 10.99 -3.64
N ALA A 21 0.58 9.67 -3.70
CA ALA A 21 1.61 8.73 -4.18
C ALA A 21 2.00 8.99 -5.63
N ASP A 22 1.03 9.27 -6.51
CA ASP A 22 1.27 9.62 -7.91
C ASP A 22 2.09 10.93 -8.04
N MET A 23 1.76 11.95 -7.25
CA MET A 23 2.54 13.20 -7.21
C MET A 23 3.98 12.95 -6.76
N ILE A 24 4.18 12.17 -5.69
CA ILE A 24 5.52 11.82 -5.19
C ILE A 24 6.31 11.07 -6.25
N ALA A 25 5.70 10.03 -6.86
CA ALA A 25 6.38 9.21 -7.85
C ALA A 25 6.80 10.01 -9.09
N ARG A 26 5.95 10.91 -9.58
CA ARG A 26 6.24 11.81 -10.70
C ARG A 26 7.37 12.78 -10.38
N GLU A 27 7.32 13.43 -9.22
CA GLU A 27 8.32 14.41 -8.81
C GLU A 27 9.71 13.78 -8.59
N LEU A 28 9.75 12.53 -8.10
CA LEU A 28 11.01 11.80 -7.91
C LEU A 28 11.46 11.02 -9.14
N GLY A 29 10.65 10.95 -10.20
CA GLY A 29 10.94 10.21 -11.43
C GLY A 29 11.04 8.70 -11.22
N ILE A 30 10.28 8.14 -10.26
CA ILE A 30 10.29 6.71 -9.91
C ILE A 30 8.98 6.04 -10.30
N LYS A 31 9.00 4.72 -10.47
CA LYS A 31 7.80 3.95 -10.77
C LYS A 31 6.85 3.87 -9.58
N LEU A 32 5.55 3.95 -9.87
CA LEU A 32 4.48 3.69 -8.93
C LEU A 32 3.95 2.28 -9.15
N TYR A 33 3.99 1.48 -8.09
CA TYR A 33 3.37 0.16 -8.03
C TYR A 33 2.18 0.18 -7.08
N ASP A 34 1.04 -0.14 -7.60
CA ASP A 34 -0.19 -0.39 -6.84
C ASP A 34 -0.62 -1.86 -6.98
N LYS A 35 -1.82 -2.18 -6.50
CA LYS A 35 -2.40 -3.50 -6.60
C LYS A 35 -2.47 -3.98 -8.05
N ASP A 36 -3.04 -3.17 -8.93
CA ASP A 36 -3.36 -3.56 -10.30
C ASP A 36 -2.08 -3.75 -11.14
N SER A 37 -1.08 -2.90 -10.95
CA SER A 37 0.22 -3.02 -11.62
C SER A 37 1.00 -4.27 -11.16
N ILE A 38 1.00 -4.59 -9.88
CA ILE A 38 1.64 -5.80 -9.35
C ILE A 38 0.92 -7.06 -9.86
N GLU A 39 -0.41 -7.07 -9.86
CA GLU A 39 -1.19 -8.20 -10.36
C GLU A 39 -0.99 -8.42 -11.86
N SER A 40 -0.91 -7.35 -12.64
CA SER A 40 -0.59 -7.42 -14.06
C SER A 40 0.80 -8.02 -14.33
N GLU A 41 1.79 -7.69 -13.51
CA GLU A 41 3.12 -8.31 -13.62
C GLU A 41 3.08 -9.81 -13.27
N ILE A 42 2.34 -10.21 -12.22
CA ILE A 42 2.18 -11.62 -11.85
C ILE A 42 1.50 -12.40 -12.99
N VAL A 43 0.50 -11.81 -13.66
CA VAL A 43 -0.13 -12.42 -14.85
C VAL A 43 0.90 -12.59 -15.98
N SER A 44 1.75 -11.59 -16.21
CA SER A 44 2.77 -11.64 -17.26
C SER A 44 3.82 -12.75 -17.03
N GLU A 45 4.01 -13.17 -15.78
CA GLU A 45 4.85 -14.31 -15.40
C GLU A 45 4.15 -15.69 -15.57
N GLY A 46 2.93 -15.72 -16.13
CA GLY A 46 2.21 -16.95 -16.48
C GLY A 46 1.16 -17.42 -15.46
N TYR A 47 0.82 -16.59 -14.49
CA TYR A 47 -0.31 -16.87 -13.60
C TYR A 47 -1.64 -16.53 -14.26
N SER A 48 -2.68 -17.33 -13.99
CA SER A 48 -4.02 -17.09 -14.54
C SER A 48 -4.63 -15.79 -13.97
N GLU A 49 -5.03 -14.88 -14.86
CA GLU A 49 -5.75 -13.65 -14.50
C GLU A 49 -7.04 -13.97 -13.71
N GLU A 50 -7.78 -14.99 -14.13
CA GLU A 50 -8.99 -15.45 -13.42
C GLU A 50 -8.67 -15.88 -11.98
N LEU A 51 -7.52 -16.53 -11.79
CA LEU A 51 -7.06 -16.97 -10.48
C LEU A 51 -6.78 -15.77 -9.56
N ILE A 52 -6.05 -14.78 -10.05
CA ILE A 52 -5.69 -13.56 -9.32
C ILE A 52 -6.95 -12.78 -8.97
N ARG A 53 -7.87 -12.61 -9.91
CA ARG A 53 -9.13 -11.90 -9.75
C ARG A 53 -10.06 -12.56 -8.71
N ARG A 54 -10.20 -13.89 -8.73
CA ARG A 54 -10.99 -14.64 -7.74
C ARG A 54 -10.47 -14.51 -6.31
N MET A 55 -9.19 -14.23 -6.16
CA MET A 55 -8.55 -14.13 -4.85
C MET A 55 -8.72 -12.76 -4.21
N ASP A 56 -8.88 -11.75 -5.02
CA ASP A 56 -9.10 -10.38 -4.58
C ASP A 56 -10.52 -10.15 -4.02
N GLU A 57 -11.49 -10.94 -4.49
CA GLU A 57 -12.90 -10.84 -4.10
C GLU A 57 -13.26 -11.56 -2.79
N LYS A 58 -12.34 -12.38 -2.25
CA LYS A 58 -12.61 -13.15 -1.02
C LYS A 58 -11.71 -12.71 0.14
N PRO A 59 -12.31 -12.33 1.28
CA PRO A 59 -11.52 -12.23 2.50
C PRO A 59 -10.90 -13.59 2.80
N VAL A 60 -9.60 -13.61 3.12
CA VAL A 60 -8.89 -14.84 3.50
C VAL A 60 -9.69 -15.54 4.60
N ASN A 61 -10.13 -16.76 4.35
CA ASN A 61 -10.80 -17.55 5.35
C ASN A 61 -9.76 -18.11 6.32
N PHE A 62 -9.47 -17.36 7.36
CA PHE A 62 -8.42 -17.61 8.35
C PHE A 62 -8.55 -18.96 9.08
N PHE A 63 -9.75 -19.53 9.12
CA PHE A 63 -10.03 -20.81 9.80
C PHE A 63 -9.78 -22.03 8.91
N ALA A 64 -9.73 -21.86 7.59
CA ALA A 64 -9.58 -22.95 6.63
C ALA A 64 -8.14 -23.10 6.09
N SER A 65 -7.25 -22.13 6.29
CA SER A 65 -5.89 -22.18 5.78
C SER A 65 -4.93 -22.89 6.73
N ARG A 66 -4.47 -24.09 6.35
CA ARG A 66 -3.34 -24.75 7.03
C ARG A 66 -2.03 -24.29 6.38
N ARG A 67 -1.14 -23.75 7.18
CA ARG A 67 0.20 -23.32 6.76
C ARG A 67 1.22 -24.41 7.15
N ILE A 68 2.03 -24.86 6.20
CA ILE A 68 3.19 -25.73 6.43
C ILE A 68 4.41 -25.00 5.84
N GLY A 69 5.17 -24.29 6.70
CA GLY A 69 6.27 -23.46 6.27
C GLY A 69 5.82 -22.27 5.40
N ARG A 70 6.38 -22.14 4.19
CA ARG A 70 6.00 -21.13 3.19
C ARG A 70 4.80 -21.53 2.33
N PHE A 71 4.37 -22.79 2.40
CA PHE A 71 3.27 -23.30 1.58
C PHE A 71 1.97 -23.31 2.35
N SER A 72 0.92 -22.79 1.74
CA SER A 72 -0.44 -22.87 2.21
C SER A 72 -1.30 -23.62 1.20
N ASN A 73 -2.33 -24.30 1.69
CA ASN A 73 -3.39 -24.84 0.84
C ASN A 73 -4.36 -23.72 0.37
N SER A 74 -4.18 -22.49 0.86
CA SER A 74 -4.93 -21.33 0.43
C SER A 74 -4.21 -20.65 -0.73
N LEU A 75 -4.95 -20.47 -1.80
CA LEU A 75 -4.48 -19.84 -3.01
C LEU A 75 -4.15 -18.35 -2.80
N GLU A 76 -4.94 -17.69 -1.94
CA GLU A 76 -4.77 -16.30 -1.53
C GLU A 76 -3.41 -16.08 -0.85
N VAL A 77 -3.00 -17.02 0.01
CA VAL A 77 -1.70 -16.96 0.67
C VAL A 77 -0.56 -17.13 -0.33
N ASN A 78 -0.72 -18.03 -1.30
CA ASN A 78 0.33 -18.29 -2.30
C ASN A 78 0.55 -17.06 -3.22
N VAL A 79 -0.52 -16.34 -3.59
CA VAL A 79 -0.37 -15.11 -4.39
C VAL A 79 0.19 -13.96 -3.54
N ALA A 80 -0.18 -13.85 -2.28
CA ALA A 80 0.43 -12.87 -1.40
C ALA A 80 1.95 -13.12 -1.26
N GLU A 81 2.38 -14.38 -1.03
CA GLU A 81 3.80 -14.73 -0.96
C GLU A 81 4.52 -14.45 -2.30
N LYS A 82 3.89 -14.74 -3.44
CA LYS A 82 4.45 -14.39 -4.77
C LYS A 82 4.59 -12.87 -4.94
N THR A 83 3.57 -12.11 -4.51
CA THR A 83 3.64 -10.64 -4.46
C THR A 83 4.82 -10.15 -3.62
N PHE A 84 5.03 -10.73 -2.45
CA PHE A 84 6.14 -10.38 -1.55
C PHE A 84 7.50 -10.72 -2.15
N ASP A 85 7.62 -11.87 -2.80
CA ASP A 85 8.87 -12.26 -3.48
C ASP A 85 9.19 -11.31 -4.65
N MET A 86 8.19 -10.90 -5.42
CA MET A 86 8.35 -9.90 -6.48
C MET A 86 8.80 -8.54 -5.94
N ILE A 87 8.20 -8.06 -4.85
CA ILE A 87 8.59 -6.80 -4.19
C ILE A 87 10.05 -6.88 -3.72
N ARG A 88 10.46 -7.99 -3.10
CA ARG A 88 11.87 -8.21 -2.69
C ARG A 88 12.82 -8.26 -3.87
N ALA A 89 12.43 -8.91 -4.97
CA ALA A 89 13.25 -8.96 -6.18
C ALA A 89 13.47 -7.58 -6.80
N LYS A 90 12.42 -6.74 -6.86
CA LYS A 90 12.53 -5.35 -7.32
C LYS A 90 13.47 -4.53 -6.41
N ALA A 91 13.34 -4.64 -5.11
CA ALA A 91 14.25 -3.99 -4.18
C ALA A 91 15.70 -4.45 -4.37
N ALA A 92 15.92 -5.75 -4.48
CA ALA A 92 17.26 -6.33 -4.68
C ALA A 92 17.89 -5.98 -6.04
N SER A 93 17.09 -5.63 -7.07
CA SER A 93 17.60 -5.20 -8.38
C SER A 93 18.16 -3.78 -8.38
N GLY A 94 18.02 -3.01 -7.29
CA GLY A 94 18.42 -1.61 -7.21
C GLY A 94 17.37 -0.64 -7.77
N GLU A 95 16.18 -1.11 -8.14
CA GLU A 95 15.10 -0.25 -8.64
C GLU A 95 14.60 0.70 -7.54
N SER A 96 14.46 1.98 -7.89
CA SER A 96 13.75 2.95 -7.06
C SER A 96 12.27 2.96 -7.40
N PHE A 97 11.40 2.82 -6.41
CA PHE A 97 9.96 2.77 -6.65
C PHE A 97 9.13 3.23 -5.45
N LEU A 98 7.87 3.56 -5.71
CA LEU A 98 6.84 3.75 -4.70
C LEU A 98 5.83 2.60 -4.79
N LEU A 99 5.59 1.92 -3.68
CA LEU A 99 4.64 0.83 -3.56
C LEU A 99 3.45 1.24 -2.68
N ILE A 100 2.25 1.11 -3.19
CA ILE A 100 1.03 1.38 -2.44
C ILE A 100 0.45 0.09 -1.83
N GLY A 101 0.50 -0.03 -0.51
CA GLY A 101 -0.04 -1.16 0.23
C GLY A 101 0.80 -2.43 0.11
N ARG A 102 0.15 -3.60 0.01
CA ARG A 102 0.80 -4.92 -0.14
C ARG A 102 1.80 -5.26 0.98
N CYS A 103 1.57 -4.70 2.18
CA CYS A 103 2.45 -4.91 3.33
C CYS A 103 3.91 -4.52 3.06
N GLY A 104 4.15 -3.56 2.17
CA GLY A 104 5.49 -3.19 1.72
C GLY A 104 6.42 -2.82 2.87
N GLU A 105 5.90 -2.13 3.89
CA GLU A 105 6.64 -1.75 5.09
C GLU A 105 7.13 -2.96 5.91
N GLN A 106 6.37 -4.06 5.91
CA GLN A 106 6.75 -5.32 6.56
C GLN A 106 7.66 -6.17 5.66
N VAL A 107 7.34 -6.25 4.36
CA VAL A 107 8.09 -7.07 3.38
C VAL A 107 9.52 -6.59 3.24
N LEU A 108 9.73 -5.27 3.33
CA LEU A 108 11.03 -4.60 3.18
C LEU A 108 11.51 -3.99 4.52
N LYS A 109 11.11 -4.55 5.66
CA LYS A 109 11.39 -3.95 6.99
C LYS A 109 12.89 -3.75 7.28
N ASP A 110 13.73 -4.59 6.73
CA ASP A 110 15.17 -4.57 6.94
C ASP A 110 15.95 -3.88 5.80
N ASP A 111 15.24 -3.31 4.79
CA ASP A 111 15.89 -2.62 3.67
C ASP A 111 16.28 -1.19 4.07
N PRO A 112 17.58 -0.84 4.00
CA PRO A 112 18.07 0.48 4.41
C PRO A 112 17.66 1.63 3.48
N HIS A 113 17.13 1.33 2.29
CA HIS A 113 16.67 2.32 1.32
C HIS A 113 15.16 2.60 1.43
N ARG A 114 14.47 1.90 2.34
CA ARG A 114 13.03 2.01 2.50
C ARG A 114 12.64 3.21 3.38
N VAL A 115 11.63 3.96 2.92
CA VAL A 115 10.85 4.92 3.71
C VAL A 115 9.40 4.42 3.76
N SER A 116 8.85 4.25 4.94
CA SER A 116 7.47 3.81 5.13
C SER A 116 6.56 4.95 5.58
N LEU A 117 5.47 5.15 4.85
CA LEU A 117 4.51 6.24 5.05
C LEU A 117 3.10 5.69 5.28
N PHE A 118 2.30 6.39 6.10
CA PHE A 118 0.88 6.13 6.23
C PHE A 118 0.07 7.43 6.08
N ILE A 119 -0.93 7.40 5.20
CA ILE A 119 -1.80 8.55 4.94
C ILE A 119 -3.22 8.27 5.42
N GLY A 120 -3.60 8.91 6.51
CA GLY A 120 -4.96 8.98 7.00
C GLY A 120 -5.66 10.25 6.55
N GLY A 121 -6.88 10.44 7.02
CA GLY A 121 -7.66 11.66 6.77
C GLY A 121 -8.77 11.85 7.81
N ASP A 122 -9.24 13.08 7.92
CA ASP A 122 -10.42 13.37 8.70
C ASP A 122 -11.65 12.62 8.14
N PRO A 123 -12.50 12.03 8.99
CA PRO A 123 -13.65 11.24 8.54
C PRO A 123 -14.59 12.00 7.59
N HIS A 124 -14.85 13.29 7.85
CA HIS A 124 -15.71 14.10 7.00
C HIS A 124 -15.04 14.43 5.67
N ALA A 125 -13.75 14.76 5.67
CA ALA A 125 -12.99 15.00 4.44
C ALA A 125 -12.91 13.75 3.56
N LYS A 126 -12.71 12.57 4.15
CA LYS A 126 -12.76 11.28 3.44
C LYS A 126 -14.15 11.02 2.82
N LEU A 127 -15.20 11.26 3.60
CA LEU A 127 -16.59 11.09 3.14
C LEU A 127 -16.88 11.98 1.91
N CYS A 128 -16.59 13.28 2.00
CA CYS A 128 -16.80 14.20 0.89
C CYS A 128 -16.05 13.77 -0.39
N ARG A 129 -14.79 13.37 -0.26
CA ARG A 129 -14.00 12.91 -1.43
C ARG A 129 -14.56 11.63 -2.06
N VAL A 130 -15.05 10.68 -1.27
CA VAL A 130 -15.61 9.43 -1.81
C VAL A 130 -16.95 9.70 -2.49
N MET A 131 -17.82 10.52 -1.90
CA MET A 131 -19.08 10.95 -2.50
C MET A 131 -18.84 11.63 -3.85
N GLU A 132 -17.95 12.61 -3.90
CA GLU A 132 -17.63 13.38 -5.12
C GLU A 132 -17.02 12.48 -6.21
N LYS A 133 -16.04 11.64 -5.85
CA LYS A 133 -15.33 10.80 -6.82
C LYS A 133 -16.20 9.71 -7.43
N LYS A 134 -17.17 9.18 -6.68
CA LYS A 134 -17.97 8.02 -7.08
C LYS A 134 -19.45 8.34 -7.35
N GLY A 135 -19.89 9.54 -7.05
CA GLY A 135 -21.31 9.92 -7.18
C GLY A 135 -22.24 9.20 -6.20
N LEU A 136 -21.73 8.84 -5.00
CA LEU A 136 -22.46 8.08 -4.00
C LEU A 136 -23.21 9.02 -3.03
N SER A 137 -24.31 8.51 -2.44
CA SER A 137 -24.91 9.13 -1.27
C SER A 137 -23.98 9.06 -0.04
N ALA A 138 -24.28 9.81 1.01
CA ALA A 138 -23.47 9.80 2.22
C ALA A 138 -23.44 8.42 2.89
N GLU A 139 -24.61 7.74 2.94
CA GLU A 139 -24.74 6.41 3.51
C GLU A 139 -23.92 5.36 2.74
N GLU A 140 -24.00 5.40 1.41
CA GLU A 140 -23.23 4.49 0.54
C GLU A 140 -21.73 4.74 0.66
N ALA A 141 -21.30 6.01 0.72
CA ALA A 141 -19.90 6.37 0.87
C ALA A 141 -19.32 5.98 2.23
N ILE A 142 -20.11 6.11 3.33
CA ILE A 142 -19.71 5.63 4.66
C ILE A 142 -19.49 4.12 4.64
N GLU A 143 -20.43 3.36 4.06
CA GLU A 143 -20.32 1.91 4.00
C GLU A 143 -19.14 1.46 3.12
N GLU A 144 -18.90 2.15 2.02
CA GLU A 144 -17.73 1.89 1.17
C GLU A 144 -16.42 2.13 1.91
N ILE A 145 -16.27 3.29 2.58
CA ILE A 145 -15.06 3.60 3.36
C ILE A 145 -14.82 2.51 4.41
N ARG A 146 -15.87 2.14 5.12
CA ARG A 146 -15.80 1.11 6.16
C ARG A 146 -15.39 -0.25 5.60
N THR A 147 -15.98 -0.67 4.49
CA THR A 147 -15.71 -1.95 3.84
C THR A 147 -14.29 -2.02 3.32
N VAL A 148 -13.85 -1.00 2.58
CA VAL A 148 -12.49 -0.98 2.01
C VAL A 148 -11.42 -0.90 3.09
N ASP A 149 -11.60 -0.06 4.12
CA ASP A 149 -10.64 0.04 5.22
C ASP A 149 -10.63 -1.25 6.07
N HIS A 150 -11.77 -1.92 6.24
CA HIS A 150 -11.83 -3.23 6.90
C HIS A 150 -11.05 -4.30 6.13
N GLN A 151 -11.21 -4.36 4.81
CA GLN A 151 -10.47 -5.30 3.95
C GLN A 151 -8.96 -5.06 4.01
N ARG A 152 -8.52 -3.81 3.89
CA ARG A 152 -7.11 -3.43 4.03
C ARG A 152 -6.53 -3.82 5.37
N LYS A 153 -7.25 -3.50 6.45
CA LYS A 153 -6.89 -3.84 7.82
C LYS A 153 -6.80 -5.35 8.03
N ALA A 154 -7.76 -6.12 7.52
CA ALA A 154 -7.76 -7.57 7.61
C ALA A 154 -6.55 -8.18 6.90
N TYR A 155 -6.29 -7.76 5.65
CA TYR A 155 -5.13 -8.20 4.87
C TYR A 155 -3.82 -7.87 5.57
N HIS A 156 -3.62 -6.61 5.93
CA HIS A 156 -2.40 -6.14 6.58
C HIS A 156 -2.14 -6.87 7.91
N ASN A 157 -3.14 -6.95 8.79
CA ASN A 157 -2.99 -7.55 10.11
C ASN A 157 -2.76 -9.07 10.07
N TYR A 158 -3.03 -9.72 8.94
CA TYR A 158 -2.72 -11.13 8.73
C TYR A 158 -1.24 -11.37 8.41
N TYR A 159 -0.63 -10.47 7.62
CA TYR A 159 0.74 -10.64 7.13
C TYR A 159 1.78 -9.84 7.91
N CYS A 160 1.38 -8.81 8.66
CA CYS A 160 2.27 -7.89 9.35
C CYS A 160 2.25 -8.09 10.87
N GLU A 161 3.40 -7.87 11.49
CA GLU A 161 3.55 -7.92 12.95
C GLU A 161 2.82 -6.76 13.64
N MET A 162 2.89 -5.57 13.07
CA MET A 162 2.23 -4.37 13.57
C MET A 162 0.82 -4.24 13.00
N LYS A 163 -0.02 -3.48 13.67
CA LYS A 163 -1.40 -3.25 13.21
C LYS A 163 -1.47 -2.18 12.13
N TRP A 164 -2.37 -2.34 11.18
CA TRP A 164 -2.62 -1.37 10.13
C TRP A 164 -2.97 0.02 10.69
N GLY A 165 -2.26 1.05 10.24
CA GLY A 165 -2.43 2.42 10.71
C GLY A 165 -1.85 2.71 12.09
N ASP A 166 -1.16 1.76 12.73
CA ASP A 166 -0.40 2.03 13.94
C ASP A 166 0.83 2.88 13.59
N ALA A 167 0.90 4.08 14.16
CA ALA A 167 1.97 5.03 13.86
C ALA A 167 3.39 4.47 14.06
N ARG A 168 3.55 3.46 14.91
CA ARG A 168 4.84 2.79 15.17
C ARG A 168 5.30 1.87 14.04
N ALA A 169 4.39 1.53 13.12
CA ALA A 169 4.70 0.69 11.96
C ALA A 169 5.29 1.48 10.78
N TYR A 170 5.26 2.82 10.86
CA TYR A 170 5.62 3.71 9.76
C TYR A 170 6.63 4.76 10.22
N ASP A 171 7.52 5.17 9.32
CA ASP A 171 8.48 6.24 9.60
C ASP A 171 7.78 7.60 9.73
N LEU A 172 6.66 7.79 9.00
CA LEU A 172 5.82 8.98 9.08
C LEU A 172 4.35 8.66 8.84
N THR A 173 3.49 9.14 9.74
CA THR A 173 2.03 9.07 9.61
C THR A 173 1.46 10.47 9.55
N VAL A 174 0.63 10.76 8.53
CA VAL A 174 0.06 12.10 8.31
C VAL A 174 -1.42 12.04 7.98
N LYS A 175 -2.13 13.14 8.27
CA LYS A 175 -3.49 13.40 7.78
C LYS A 175 -3.43 14.35 6.59
N SER A 176 -3.96 13.91 5.44
CA SER A 176 -3.91 14.68 4.19
C SER A 176 -4.77 15.94 4.18
N ASP A 177 -5.75 16.03 5.07
CA ASP A 177 -6.66 17.17 5.18
C ASP A 177 -6.03 18.40 5.86
N VAL A 178 -4.93 18.21 6.62
CA VAL A 178 -4.27 19.31 7.34
C VAL A 178 -3.60 20.30 6.38
N LEU A 179 -2.91 19.81 5.36
CA LEU A 179 -2.20 20.61 4.35
C LEU A 179 -2.85 20.55 2.96
N GLY A 180 -3.95 19.80 2.82
CA GLY A 180 -4.43 19.38 1.51
C GLY A 180 -3.56 18.31 0.88
N MET A 181 -3.99 17.75 -0.24
CA MET A 181 -3.25 16.65 -0.89
C MET A 181 -1.92 17.13 -1.47
N GLU A 182 -1.90 18.28 -2.11
CA GLU A 182 -0.71 18.89 -2.72
C GLU A 182 0.32 19.26 -1.64
N GLY A 183 -0.08 19.98 -0.61
CA GLY A 183 0.82 20.37 0.49
C GLY A 183 1.35 19.17 1.26
N THR A 184 0.54 18.10 1.39
CA THR A 184 0.98 16.83 1.99
C THR A 184 2.04 16.16 1.11
N ALA A 185 1.82 16.11 -0.21
CA ALA A 185 2.81 15.54 -1.14
C ALA A 185 4.13 16.31 -1.09
N GLU A 186 4.10 17.64 -1.12
CA GLU A 186 5.31 18.48 -1.02
C GLU A 186 6.08 18.25 0.28
N MET A 187 5.39 18.16 1.40
CA MET A 187 6.00 17.88 2.70
C MET A 187 6.67 16.50 2.70
N LEU A 188 5.98 15.47 2.17
CA LEU A 188 6.51 14.11 2.10
C LEU A 188 7.72 14.02 1.15
N ILE A 189 7.72 14.72 0.03
CA ILE A 189 8.86 14.80 -0.88
C ILE A 189 10.09 15.39 -0.17
N ARG A 190 9.92 16.45 0.62
CA ARG A 190 11.02 17.02 1.42
C ARG A 190 11.54 16.03 2.46
N TYR A 191 10.66 15.30 3.12
CA TYR A 191 11.04 14.25 4.06
C TYR A 191 11.85 13.15 3.38
N ILE A 192 11.40 12.65 2.22
CA ILE A 192 12.07 11.61 1.45
C ILE A 192 13.46 12.07 0.97
N ARG A 193 13.58 13.30 0.47
CA ARG A 193 14.88 13.87 0.06
C ARG A 193 15.84 13.97 1.23
N ALA A 194 15.37 14.44 2.39
CA ALA A 194 16.19 14.48 3.61
C ALA A 194 16.62 13.08 4.08
N PHE A 195 15.78 12.07 3.91
CA PHE A 195 16.16 10.67 4.18
C PHE A 195 17.26 10.16 3.22
N GLN A 196 17.20 10.52 1.93
CA GLN A 196 18.25 10.17 0.95
C GLN A 196 19.60 10.84 1.24
N GLU A 197 19.60 12.04 1.82
CA GLU A 197 20.79 12.78 2.19
C GLU A 197 21.44 12.28 3.48
N LYS A 198 20.71 11.49 4.27
CA LYS A 198 21.23 10.92 5.51
C LYS A 198 22.16 9.74 5.21
N ASP A 199 23.43 9.88 5.63
CA ASP A 199 24.47 8.85 5.55
C ASP A 199 24.15 7.60 6.39
#